data_29452544a9c08c8c895eb1a5d420f43b
#
_entry.id   29452544a9c08c8c895eb1a5d420f43b
#
_cell.length_a   1.000
_cell.length_b   1.000
_cell.length_c   1.000
_cell.angle_alpha   90.00
_cell.angle_beta   90.00
_cell.angle_gamma   90.00
#
_symmetry.space_group_name_H-M   'P 1'
#
loop_
_entity.id
_entity.type
_entity.pdbx_description
1 polymer ?
#
loop_
_entity_poly.entity_id
_entity_poly.type
_entity_poly.pdbx_seq_one_letter_code
_entity_poly.pdbx_strand_id
1 'polypeptide(L)'
;MLGARRRIFLDVLMACWGLGTWLGVNGLYVQLPLLVERLPEGWALPSSMTVAIQLANVGLIAYAAMRRLLPRAPDSPYIYILLSVGTLALYLNSFLYTETAVLGEANRSVSFLALTFFAALVGCTSSVLFYPYLRHFRDVYLATYLVGEGLSGFLPSLFALIQGVGGNPECVLSSDNKTMEAVYPPARFNTTVFLILLGCLATVSLVSFSLIDNLSCFLSERSYSCMPYGTSVYHLAVTLGSMANPVACLAGVWLKPVRSRVLAAMLCAALIPLCYIISTALLSPSPPLRAETSGRVLVVLSWVLVCGVLSYGRMWVYGWARRGGATGMRACGAATQLGSAVGSLALFVLVNYSSLFTQPELCPAT
;
A
#
# COMPACT_ATOMS: atom_id res chain seq x y z
N MET A 1 10.88 29.75 -25.09
CA MET A 1 9.76 29.97 -24.16
C MET A 1 10.32 29.96 -22.74
N LEU A 2 10.48 31.12 -22.15
CA LEU A 2 11.06 31.32 -20.82
C LEU A 2 10.13 30.71 -19.76
N GLY A 3 10.66 29.81 -18.93
CA GLY A 3 9.93 29.03 -17.96
C GLY A 3 9.21 29.87 -16.93
N ALA A 4 7.89 29.77 -16.89
CA ALA A 4 7.14 30.23 -15.73
C ALA A 4 7.73 29.54 -14.48
N ARG A 5 8.14 30.34 -13.52
CA ARG A 5 8.84 29.94 -12.30
C ARG A 5 8.03 28.81 -11.60
N ARG A 6 8.69 27.67 -11.30
CA ARG A 6 8.09 26.60 -10.50
C ARG A 6 7.62 27.16 -9.15
N ARG A 7 6.37 26.91 -8.77
CA ARG A 7 5.83 27.39 -7.50
C ARG A 7 5.98 26.29 -6.46
N ILE A 8 6.96 26.43 -5.56
CA ILE A 8 7.24 25.46 -4.48
C ILE A 8 5.98 25.16 -3.64
N PHE A 9 5.16 26.18 -3.37
CA PHE A 9 3.90 25.99 -2.65
C PHE A 9 2.96 24.99 -3.35
N LEU A 10 2.85 25.07 -4.68
CA LEU A 10 2.02 24.12 -5.44
C LEU A 10 2.64 22.71 -5.44
N ASP A 11 3.98 22.59 -5.44
CA ASP A 11 4.66 21.31 -5.29
C ASP A 11 4.33 20.65 -3.94
N VAL A 12 4.37 21.41 -2.84
CA VAL A 12 4.03 20.92 -1.51
C VAL A 12 2.58 20.45 -1.45
N LEU A 13 1.66 21.27 -1.97
CA LEU A 13 0.24 20.88 -2.01
C LEU A 13 0.02 19.62 -2.83
N MET A 14 0.69 19.49 -3.99
CA MET A 14 0.63 18.29 -4.83
C MET A 14 1.13 17.05 -4.11
N ALA A 15 2.25 17.16 -3.39
CA ALA A 15 2.77 16.06 -2.59
C ALA A 15 1.81 15.70 -1.43
N CYS A 16 1.32 16.71 -0.71
CA CYS A 16 0.37 16.51 0.39
C CYS A 16 -0.93 15.84 -0.07
N TRP A 17 -1.42 16.19 -1.28
CA TRP A 17 -2.61 15.54 -1.78
C TRP A 17 -2.35 14.10 -2.28
N GLY A 18 -1.25 13.85 -3.02
CA GLY A 18 -0.84 12.51 -3.42
C GLY A 18 -0.70 11.55 -2.22
N LEU A 19 -0.34 12.08 -1.05
CA LEU A 19 -0.24 11.34 0.20
C LEU A 19 -1.52 10.59 0.58
N GLY A 20 -2.72 11.18 0.36
CA GLY A 20 -3.98 10.59 0.83
C GLY A 20 -4.46 9.36 0.06
N THR A 21 -3.82 8.98 -1.02
CA THR A 21 -4.35 8.00 -1.98
C THR A 21 -4.36 6.56 -1.47
N TRP A 22 -3.20 6.01 -1.14
CA TRP A 22 -3.08 4.65 -0.60
C TRP A 22 -2.77 4.63 0.89
N LEU A 23 -2.84 5.80 1.53
CA LEU A 23 -2.51 6.00 2.94
C LEU A 23 -3.22 5.01 3.86
N GLY A 24 -4.52 4.82 3.67
CA GLY A 24 -5.34 3.92 4.48
C GLY A 24 -4.90 2.47 4.31
N VAL A 25 -4.80 2.01 3.07
CA VAL A 25 -4.40 0.63 2.77
C VAL A 25 -2.98 0.35 3.27
N ASN A 26 -2.00 1.21 2.94
CA ASN A 26 -0.62 1.05 3.38
C ASN A 26 -0.51 1.08 4.91
N GLY A 27 -1.23 1.99 5.58
CA GLY A 27 -1.23 2.09 7.02
C GLY A 27 -1.81 0.86 7.71
N LEU A 28 -2.91 0.31 7.21
CA LEU A 28 -3.51 -0.91 7.74
C LEU A 28 -2.60 -2.13 7.55
N TYR A 29 -1.93 -2.25 6.40
CA TYR A 29 -0.95 -3.32 6.20
C TYR A 29 0.27 -3.22 7.11
N VAL A 30 0.72 -2.01 7.42
CA VAL A 30 1.83 -1.81 8.35
C VAL A 30 1.44 -2.16 9.79
N GLN A 31 0.14 -2.00 10.16
CA GLN A 31 -0.41 -2.35 11.47
C GLN A 31 -0.77 -3.84 11.61
N LEU A 32 -0.64 -4.63 10.55
CA LEU A 32 -1.00 -6.06 10.56
C LEU A 32 -0.47 -6.85 11.76
N PRO A 33 0.79 -6.70 12.21
CA PRO A 33 1.27 -7.47 13.35
C PRO A 33 0.43 -7.27 14.63
N LEU A 34 -0.02 -6.04 14.90
CA LEU A 34 -0.87 -5.74 16.05
C LEU A 34 -2.34 -6.09 15.83
N LEU A 35 -2.83 -6.04 14.59
CA LEU A 35 -4.20 -6.36 14.25
C LEU A 35 -4.46 -7.86 14.28
N VAL A 36 -3.52 -8.67 13.81
CA VAL A 36 -3.60 -10.14 13.81
C VAL A 36 -3.72 -10.71 15.22
N GLU A 37 -3.10 -10.08 16.21
CA GLU A 37 -3.21 -10.49 17.62
C GLU A 37 -4.57 -10.17 18.25
N ARG A 38 -5.27 -9.15 17.73
CA ARG A 38 -6.48 -8.61 18.35
C ARG A 38 -7.77 -9.02 17.66
N LEU A 39 -7.71 -9.33 16.37
CA LEU A 39 -8.87 -9.60 15.55
C LEU A 39 -9.10 -11.11 15.37
N PRO A 40 -10.35 -11.57 15.32
CA PRO A 40 -10.69 -13.00 15.34
C PRO A 40 -10.18 -13.76 14.11
N GLU A 41 -9.93 -13.10 12.99
CA GLU A 41 -9.38 -13.72 11.79
C GLU A 41 -7.92 -14.19 11.95
N GLY A 42 -7.18 -13.64 12.91
CA GLY A 42 -5.78 -13.97 13.10
C GLY A 42 -4.98 -13.79 11.79
N TRP A 43 -4.17 -14.77 11.44
CA TRP A 43 -3.33 -14.73 10.22
C TRP A 43 -4.11 -14.87 8.90
N ALA A 44 -5.43 -15.11 8.92
CA ALA A 44 -6.28 -14.98 7.73
C ALA A 44 -6.71 -13.53 7.46
N LEU A 45 -6.45 -12.59 8.37
CA LEU A 45 -6.82 -11.17 8.24
C LEU A 45 -6.25 -10.52 6.96
N PRO A 46 -4.96 -10.70 6.57
CA PRO A 46 -4.42 -10.12 5.34
C PRO A 46 -5.20 -10.54 4.10
N SER A 47 -5.63 -11.80 4.02
CA SER A 47 -6.44 -12.30 2.91
C SER A 47 -7.81 -11.65 2.87
N SER A 48 -8.47 -11.53 4.03
CA SER A 48 -9.78 -10.87 4.13
C SER A 48 -9.69 -9.39 3.77
N MET A 49 -8.64 -8.70 4.22
CA MET A 49 -8.35 -7.32 3.83
C MET A 49 -8.14 -7.19 2.32
N THR A 50 -7.39 -8.11 1.70
CA THR A 50 -7.17 -8.12 0.25
C THR A 50 -8.49 -8.22 -0.49
N VAL A 51 -9.42 -9.08 -0.05
CA VAL A 51 -10.77 -9.17 -0.65
C VAL A 51 -11.51 -7.85 -0.51
N ALA A 52 -11.54 -7.24 0.68
CA ALA A 52 -12.20 -5.96 0.91
C ALA A 52 -11.62 -4.86 0.00
N ILE A 53 -10.29 -4.80 -0.15
CA ILE A 53 -9.60 -3.85 -1.03
C ILE A 53 -9.95 -4.11 -2.50
N GLN A 54 -9.99 -5.37 -2.94
CA GLN A 54 -10.34 -5.68 -4.33
C GLN A 54 -11.82 -5.40 -4.64
N LEU A 55 -12.71 -5.61 -3.68
CA LEU A 55 -14.11 -5.18 -3.82
C LEU A 55 -14.22 -3.66 -3.99
N ALA A 56 -13.33 -2.87 -3.41
CA ALA A 56 -13.30 -1.42 -3.59
C ALA A 56 -13.06 -0.97 -5.06
N ASN A 57 -12.60 -1.86 -5.95
CA ASN A 57 -12.58 -1.59 -7.39
C ASN A 57 -13.98 -1.35 -7.98
N VAL A 58 -15.06 -1.66 -7.26
CA VAL A 58 -16.43 -1.25 -7.65
C VAL A 58 -16.54 0.27 -7.84
N GLY A 59 -15.71 1.05 -7.12
CA GLY A 59 -15.60 2.49 -7.31
C GLY A 59 -15.20 2.89 -8.74
N LEU A 60 -14.35 2.10 -9.41
CA LEU A 60 -14.02 2.30 -10.83
C LEU A 60 -15.24 2.13 -11.74
N ILE A 61 -16.03 1.08 -11.48
CA ILE A 61 -17.24 0.78 -12.25
C ILE A 61 -18.27 1.88 -12.04
N ALA A 62 -18.46 2.30 -10.79
CA ALA A 62 -19.36 3.39 -10.43
C ALA A 62 -18.95 4.71 -11.10
N TYR A 63 -17.66 5.06 -11.05
CA TYR A 63 -17.14 6.25 -11.73
C TYR A 63 -17.31 6.15 -13.26
N ALA A 64 -17.00 5.00 -13.87
CA ALA A 64 -17.16 4.80 -15.30
C ALA A 64 -18.64 4.91 -15.73
N ALA A 65 -19.57 4.37 -14.94
CA ALA A 65 -21.01 4.49 -15.17
C ALA A 65 -21.46 5.96 -15.05
N MET A 66 -21.03 6.65 -13.98
CA MET A 66 -21.36 8.08 -13.79
C MET A 66 -20.84 8.96 -14.94
N ARG A 67 -19.63 8.67 -15.46
CA ARG A 67 -19.07 9.40 -16.63
C ARG A 67 -19.83 9.14 -17.92
N ARG A 68 -20.48 7.98 -18.05
CA ARG A 68 -21.38 7.69 -19.18
C ARG A 68 -22.72 8.44 -19.07
N LEU A 69 -23.26 8.53 -17.85
CA LEU A 69 -24.53 9.21 -17.58
C LEU A 69 -24.36 10.75 -17.58
N LEU A 70 -23.25 11.24 -17.07
CA LEU A 70 -22.94 12.67 -16.90
C LEU A 70 -21.61 13.04 -17.57
N PRO A 71 -21.48 12.99 -18.89
CA PRO A 71 -20.21 13.16 -19.61
C PRO A 71 -19.59 14.54 -19.45
N ARG A 72 -20.40 15.57 -19.12
CA ARG A 72 -19.97 16.97 -18.94
C ARG A 72 -19.69 17.35 -17.48
N ALA A 73 -19.97 16.47 -16.51
CA ALA A 73 -19.73 16.79 -15.11
C ALA A 73 -18.23 16.96 -14.85
N PRO A 74 -17.80 17.96 -14.05
CA PRO A 74 -16.40 18.14 -13.65
C PRO A 74 -15.94 16.96 -12.76
N ASP A 75 -14.63 16.69 -12.77
CA ASP A 75 -14.06 15.59 -11.96
C ASP A 75 -13.93 15.96 -10.46
N SER A 76 -13.83 17.25 -10.13
CA SER A 76 -13.62 17.75 -8.77
C SER A 76 -14.61 17.23 -7.71
N PRO A 77 -15.94 17.27 -7.91
CA PRO A 77 -16.89 16.79 -6.90
C PRO A 77 -16.70 15.31 -6.54
N TYR A 78 -16.35 14.48 -7.53
CA TYR A 78 -16.11 13.05 -7.30
C TYR A 78 -14.87 12.83 -6.44
N ILE A 79 -13.85 13.66 -6.64
CA ILE A 79 -12.61 13.63 -5.85
C ILE A 79 -12.90 14.03 -4.40
N TYR A 80 -13.67 15.11 -4.18
CA TYR A 80 -14.07 15.53 -2.83
C TYR A 80 -14.84 14.43 -2.09
N ILE A 81 -15.85 13.85 -2.73
CA ILE A 81 -16.62 12.75 -2.14
C ILE A 81 -15.70 11.59 -1.76
N LEU A 82 -14.82 11.18 -2.68
CA LEU A 82 -13.93 10.05 -2.49
C LEU A 82 -12.95 10.27 -1.33
N LEU A 83 -12.27 11.42 -1.29
CA LEU A 83 -11.34 11.77 -0.22
C LEU A 83 -12.07 11.93 1.13
N SER A 84 -13.27 12.51 1.14
CA SER A 84 -14.06 12.66 2.36
C SER A 84 -14.49 11.30 2.92
N VAL A 85 -14.97 10.39 2.07
CA VAL A 85 -15.35 9.03 2.47
C VAL A 85 -14.14 8.26 3.03
N GLY A 86 -12.98 8.33 2.35
CA GLY A 86 -11.77 7.67 2.83
C GLY A 86 -11.25 8.23 4.15
N THR A 87 -11.27 9.55 4.30
CA THR A 87 -10.87 10.21 5.55
C THR A 87 -11.80 9.83 6.71
N LEU A 88 -13.11 9.87 6.48
CA LEU A 88 -14.11 9.46 7.47
C LEU A 88 -13.95 8.00 7.85
N ALA A 89 -13.71 7.12 6.87
CA ALA A 89 -13.49 5.70 7.11
C ALA A 89 -12.28 5.44 8.02
N LEU A 90 -11.18 6.19 7.85
CA LEU A 90 -10.01 6.06 8.72
C LEU A 90 -10.29 6.51 10.16
N TYR A 91 -11.00 7.63 10.35
CA TYR A 91 -11.40 8.06 11.69
C TYR A 91 -12.37 7.08 12.34
N LEU A 92 -13.38 6.60 11.63
CA LEU A 92 -14.30 5.60 12.17
C LEU A 92 -13.56 4.30 12.50
N ASN A 93 -12.61 3.90 11.67
CA ASN A 93 -11.81 2.69 11.90
C ASN A 93 -11.00 2.79 13.21
N SER A 94 -10.52 3.99 13.58
CA SER A 94 -9.78 4.17 14.83
C SER A 94 -10.58 3.82 16.10
N PHE A 95 -11.91 3.88 16.03
CA PHE A 95 -12.80 3.58 17.14
C PHE A 95 -13.51 2.22 17.01
N LEU A 96 -13.76 1.76 15.77
CA LEU A 96 -14.61 0.61 15.50
C LEU A 96 -13.84 -0.64 15.02
N TYR A 97 -12.50 -0.61 14.94
CA TYR A 97 -11.73 -1.73 14.39
C TYR A 97 -11.82 -3.02 15.22
N THR A 98 -12.14 -2.91 16.52
CA THR A 98 -12.31 -4.05 17.43
C THR A 98 -13.72 -4.64 17.43
N GLU A 99 -14.68 -3.94 16.82
CA GLU A 99 -16.07 -4.40 16.79
C GLU A 99 -16.22 -5.62 15.88
N THR A 100 -16.75 -6.70 16.42
CA THR A 100 -16.94 -7.98 15.75
C THR A 100 -18.41 -8.32 15.61
N ALA A 101 -18.77 -9.06 14.57
CA ALA A 101 -20.09 -9.59 14.37
C ALA A 101 -20.03 -11.08 14.01
N VAL A 102 -21.03 -11.84 14.44
CA VAL A 102 -21.16 -13.25 14.09
C VAL A 102 -21.69 -13.34 12.65
N LEU A 103 -20.88 -13.88 11.75
CA LEU A 103 -21.25 -14.12 10.37
C LEU A 103 -21.18 -15.64 10.09
N GLY A 104 -22.34 -16.29 10.00
CA GLY A 104 -22.42 -17.75 9.97
C GLY A 104 -22.03 -18.37 11.31
N GLU A 105 -21.02 -19.22 11.32
CA GLU A 105 -20.53 -19.93 12.52
C GLU A 105 -19.30 -19.28 13.17
N ALA A 106 -18.79 -18.16 12.61
CA ALA A 106 -17.55 -17.54 13.09
C ALA A 106 -17.71 -16.06 13.38
N ASN A 107 -17.01 -15.57 14.41
CA ASN A 107 -16.85 -14.15 14.67
C ASN A 107 -15.95 -13.54 13.57
N ARG A 108 -16.35 -12.37 13.04
CA ARG A 108 -15.64 -11.64 12.01
C ARG A 108 -15.55 -10.15 12.34
N SER A 109 -14.45 -9.54 11.97
CA SER A 109 -14.22 -8.09 12.12
C SER A 109 -14.91 -7.31 11.01
N VAL A 110 -16.24 -7.40 10.93
CA VAL A 110 -17.04 -6.83 9.84
C VAL A 110 -16.86 -5.32 9.75
N SER A 111 -16.85 -4.61 10.90
CA SER A 111 -16.63 -3.16 10.94
C SER A 111 -15.28 -2.76 10.37
N PHE A 112 -14.21 -3.45 10.78
CA PHE A 112 -12.87 -3.23 10.28
C PHE A 112 -12.76 -3.46 8.76
N LEU A 113 -13.30 -4.57 8.27
CA LEU A 113 -13.26 -4.91 6.84
C LEU A 113 -14.10 -3.95 5.98
N ALA A 114 -15.28 -3.56 6.48
CA ALA A 114 -16.12 -2.57 5.80
C ALA A 114 -15.42 -1.19 5.73
N LEU A 115 -14.83 -0.74 6.82
CA LEU A 115 -14.10 0.55 6.84
C LEU A 115 -12.81 0.48 6.02
N THR A 116 -12.15 -0.68 5.97
CA THR A 116 -11.03 -0.94 5.05
C THR A 116 -11.46 -0.82 3.58
N PHE A 117 -12.64 -1.37 3.22
CA PHE A 117 -13.22 -1.20 1.89
C PHE A 117 -13.43 0.28 1.54
N PHE A 118 -14.03 1.08 2.43
CA PHE A 118 -14.25 2.52 2.18
C PHE A 118 -12.92 3.31 2.10
N ALA A 119 -11.94 3.00 2.93
CA ALA A 119 -10.62 3.59 2.84
C ALA A 119 -9.91 3.21 1.51
N ALA A 120 -10.07 1.97 1.05
CA ALA A 120 -9.49 1.48 -0.19
C ALA A 120 -10.16 2.05 -1.45
N LEU A 121 -11.42 2.51 -1.38
CA LEU A 121 -12.09 3.18 -2.51
C LEU A 121 -11.24 4.35 -3.05
N VAL A 122 -10.57 5.09 -2.16
CA VAL A 122 -9.68 6.19 -2.55
C VAL A 122 -8.56 5.67 -3.43
N GLY A 123 -7.80 4.68 -2.96
CA GLY A 123 -6.70 4.08 -3.71
C GLY A 123 -7.16 3.50 -5.04
N CYS A 124 -8.16 2.64 -5.02
CA CYS A 124 -8.65 1.94 -6.21
C CYS A 124 -9.22 2.86 -7.29
N THR A 125 -9.96 3.91 -6.92
CA THR A 125 -10.62 4.79 -7.88
C THR A 125 -9.73 5.93 -8.35
N SER A 126 -8.80 6.35 -7.52
CA SER A 126 -7.97 7.52 -7.74
C SER A 126 -7.17 7.48 -9.04
N SER A 127 -6.58 6.36 -9.43
CA SER A 127 -5.79 6.26 -10.65
C SER A 127 -6.58 6.56 -11.94
N VAL A 128 -7.87 6.30 -11.96
CA VAL A 128 -8.73 6.59 -13.13
C VAL A 128 -9.37 7.96 -13.04
N LEU A 129 -9.60 8.46 -11.83
CA LEU A 129 -10.26 9.74 -11.58
C LEU A 129 -9.26 10.91 -11.54
N PHE A 130 -8.13 10.74 -10.86
CA PHE A 130 -7.27 11.87 -10.57
C PHE A 130 -6.19 12.09 -11.65
N TYR A 131 -5.59 11.10 -12.28
CA TYR A 131 -4.61 11.32 -13.35
C TYR A 131 -5.14 12.13 -14.55
N PRO A 132 -6.38 11.96 -15.03
CA PRO A 132 -6.94 12.84 -16.05
C PRO A 132 -7.00 14.29 -15.64
N TYR A 133 -7.22 14.57 -14.37
CA TYR A 133 -7.23 15.93 -13.85
C TYR A 133 -5.82 16.54 -13.82
N LEU A 134 -4.76 15.74 -13.55
CA LEU A 134 -3.35 16.15 -13.61
C LEU A 134 -2.92 16.75 -14.94
N ARG A 135 -3.57 16.38 -16.04
CA ARG A 135 -3.24 16.92 -17.37
C ARG A 135 -3.35 18.45 -17.44
N HIS A 136 -4.17 19.07 -16.57
CA HIS A 136 -4.34 20.51 -16.51
C HIS A 136 -3.12 21.25 -15.92
N PHE A 137 -2.19 20.50 -15.30
CA PHE A 137 -0.98 21.02 -14.68
C PHE A 137 0.26 20.66 -15.50
N ARG A 138 1.39 21.32 -15.23
CA ARG A 138 2.68 21.04 -15.88
C ARG A 138 3.24 19.68 -15.44
N ASP A 139 4.07 19.07 -16.31
CA ASP A 139 4.67 17.74 -16.08
C ASP A 139 5.44 17.62 -14.76
N VAL A 140 6.06 18.73 -14.31
CA VAL A 140 6.80 18.77 -13.05
C VAL A 140 5.90 18.45 -11.86
N TYR A 141 4.65 18.89 -11.87
CA TYR A 141 3.70 18.65 -10.77
C TYR A 141 3.19 17.20 -10.74
N LEU A 142 3.17 16.51 -11.87
CA LEU A 142 2.91 15.06 -11.88
C LEU A 142 3.98 14.30 -11.11
N ALA A 143 5.26 14.64 -11.29
CA ALA A 143 6.33 13.98 -10.57
C ALA A 143 6.25 14.27 -9.06
N THR A 144 5.98 15.51 -8.66
CA THR A 144 5.81 15.87 -7.23
C THR A 144 4.64 15.15 -6.60
N TYR A 145 3.55 14.98 -7.35
CA TYR A 145 2.41 14.22 -6.92
C TYR A 145 2.74 12.73 -6.71
N LEU A 146 3.47 12.10 -7.63
CA LEU A 146 3.93 10.71 -7.46
C LEU A 146 4.86 10.55 -6.26
N VAL A 147 5.63 11.60 -5.91
CA VAL A 147 6.35 11.65 -4.63
C VAL A 147 5.36 11.60 -3.46
N GLY A 148 4.30 12.39 -3.49
CA GLY A 148 3.24 12.35 -2.47
C GLY A 148 2.58 10.99 -2.36
N GLU A 149 2.30 10.34 -3.48
CA GLU A 149 1.79 8.98 -3.51
C GLU A 149 2.78 8.01 -2.85
N GLY A 150 4.08 8.15 -3.10
CA GLY A 150 5.09 7.39 -2.39
C GLY A 150 5.12 7.65 -0.88
N LEU A 151 4.86 8.90 -0.46
CA LEU A 151 4.74 9.26 0.95
C LEU A 151 3.55 8.57 1.63
N SER A 152 2.52 8.15 0.91
CA SER A 152 1.39 7.39 1.45
C SER A 152 1.78 6.03 2.04
N GLY A 153 2.88 5.44 1.60
CA GLY A 153 3.47 4.26 2.21
C GLY A 153 4.59 4.59 3.20
N PHE A 154 5.35 5.64 2.89
CA PHE A 154 6.50 6.07 3.69
C PHE A 154 6.09 6.54 5.09
N LEU A 155 5.13 7.47 5.21
CA LEU A 155 4.76 8.05 6.51
C LEU A 155 4.12 7.04 7.46
N PRO A 156 3.17 6.17 7.04
CA PRO A 156 2.69 5.09 7.89
C PRO A 156 3.82 4.16 8.36
N SER A 157 4.75 3.84 7.48
CA SER A 157 5.91 3.00 7.82
C SER A 157 6.82 3.67 8.85
N LEU A 158 7.03 4.98 8.73
CA LEU A 158 7.78 5.77 9.72
C LEU A 158 7.07 5.79 11.07
N PHE A 159 5.76 5.99 11.08
CA PHE A 159 4.97 5.95 12.33
C PHE A 159 5.03 4.57 13.00
N ALA A 160 5.02 3.48 12.24
CA ALA A 160 5.15 2.14 12.79
C ALA A 160 6.57 1.86 13.34
N LEU A 161 7.60 2.41 12.72
CA LEU A 161 8.96 2.38 13.29
C LEU A 161 9.03 3.13 14.62
N ILE A 162 8.42 4.31 14.70
CA ILE A 162 8.33 5.09 15.95
C ILE A 162 7.50 4.34 17.00
N GLN A 163 6.43 3.65 16.57
CA GLN A 163 5.59 2.82 17.43
C GLN A 163 6.35 1.63 18.01
N GLY A 164 7.38 1.14 17.30
CA GLY A 164 8.19 0.02 17.75
C GLY A 164 7.55 -1.35 17.46
N VAL A 165 6.65 -1.43 16.49
CA VAL A 165 6.03 -2.68 16.03
C VAL A 165 7.05 -3.55 15.29
N GLY A 166 6.99 -4.87 15.48
CA GLY A 166 7.84 -5.83 14.74
C GLY A 166 9.04 -6.35 15.52
N GLY A 167 9.04 -6.21 16.85
CA GLY A 167 9.95 -6.95 17.71
C GLY A 167 9.74 -8.47 17.58
N ASN A 168 10.79 -9.27 17.78
CA ASN A 168 10.64 -10.72 17.88
C ASN A 168 9.88 -11.07 19.16
N PRO A 169 8.92 -12.01 19.12
CA PRO A 169 8.23 -12.46 20.32
C PRO A 169 9.19 -13.22 21.24
N GLU A 170 9.03 -13.04 22.52
CA GLU A 170 9.66 -13.90 23.55
C GLU A 170 8.69 -15.03 23.89
N CYS A 171 9.17 -16.27 23.85
CA CYS A 171 8.36 -17.42 24.22
C CYS A 171 8.39 -17.55 25.75
N VAL A 172 7.27 -17.24 26.40
CA VAL A 172 7.09 -17.31 27.86
C VAL A 172 6.15 -18.47 28.19
N LEU A 173 6.38 -19.17 29.31
CA LEU A 173 5.43 -20.18 29.79
C LEU A 173 4.10 -19.49 30.14
N SER A 174 2.99 -20.01 29.58
CA SER A 174 1.65 -19.57 29.94
C SER A 174 1.37 -19.81 31.42
N SER A 175 0.41 -19.06 31.98
CA SER A 175 -0.01 -19.21 33.38
C SER A 175 -0.38 -20.63 33.78
N ASP A 176 -0.73 -21.49 32.82
CA ASP A 176 -1.04 -22.92 33.03
C ASP A 176 0.19 -23.84 33.11
N ASN A 177 1.40 -23.31 32.95
CA ASN A 177 2.69 -24.04 32.97
C ASN A 177 2.78 -25.23 31.98
N LYS A 178 1.93 -25.28 30.95
CA LYS A 178 1.85 -26.38 29.99
C LYS A 178 2.08 -25.97 28.53
N THR A 179 1.90 -24.68 28.21
CA THR A 179 2.02 -24.17 26.84
C THR A 179 2.95 -22.97 26.79
N MET A 180 3.74 -22.85 25.73
CA MET A 180 4.55 -21.68 25.45
C MET A 180 3.73 -20.65 24.70
N GLU A 181 3.69 -19.43 25.21
CA GLU A 181 2.97 -18.30 24.59
C GLU A 181 3.95 -17.27 24.06
N ALA A 182 3.68 -16.76 22.85
CA ALA A 182 4.51 -15.74 22.22
C ALA A 182 4.10 -14.34 22.72
N VAL A 183 4.95 -13.73 23.55
CA VAL A 183 4.72 -12.37 24.08
C VAL A 183 5.53 -11.37 23.25
N TYR A 184 4.84 -10.41 22.64
CA TYR A 184 5.47 -9.35 21.86
C TYR A 184 5.84 -8.15 22.73
N PRO A 185 6.94 -7.44 22.43
CA PRO A 185 7.28 -6.20 23.12
C PRO A 185 6.13 -5.18 23.01
N PRO A 186 5.79 -4.46 24.10
CA PRO A 186 4.69 -3.49 24.08
C PRO A 186 5.00 -2.34 23.13
N ALA A 187 4.02 -2.02 22.27
CA ALA A 187 4.10 -0.87 21.37
C ALA A 187 4.08 0.45 22.18
N ARG A 188 4.84 1.47 21.76
CA ARG A 188 4.91 2.77 22.42
C ARG A 188 3.59 3.53 22.44
N PHE A 189 2.72 3.30 21.46
CA PHE A 189 1.35 3.81 21.40
C PHE A 189 0.45 2.80 20.69
N ASN A 190 -0.84 2.85 20.98
CA ASN A 190 -1.82 1.86 20.52
C ASN A 190 -2.24 2.08 19.05
N THR A 191 -2.89 1.07 18.47
CA THR A 191 -3.42 1.09 17.09
C THR A 191 -4.42 2.22 16.88
N THR A 192 -5.22 2.59 17.88
CA THR A 192 -6.17 3.72 17.80
C THR A 192 -5.46 5.03 17.48
N VAL A 193 -4.38 5.35 18.22
CA VAL A 193 -3.57 6.56 17.99
C VAL A 193 -2.94 6.51 16.59
N PHE A 194 -2.46 5.36 16.16
CA PHE A 194 -1.90 5.20 14.83
C PHE A 194 -2.95 5.51 13.74
N LEU A 195 -4.16 4.97 13.87
CA LEU A 195 -5.24 5.19 12.91
C LEU A 195 -5.73 6.64 12.91
N ILE A 196 -5.75 7.32 14.07
CA ILE A 196 -6.02 8.76 14.16
C ILE A 196 -4.95 9.57 13.41
N LEU A 197 -3.67 9.23 13.55
CA LEU A 197 -2.60 9.89 12.79
C LEU A 197 -2.77 9.71 11.29
N LEU A 198 -3.19 8.53 10.83
CA LEU A 198 -3.55 8.32 9.42
C LEU A 198 -4.74 9.20 9.01
N GLY A 199 -5.76 9.30 9.83
CA GLY A 199 -6.91 10.19 9.61
C GLY A 199 -6.48 11.66 9.48
N CYS A 200 -5.56 12.12 10.34
CA CYS A 200 -4.98 13.48 10.23
C CYS A 200 -4.23 13.70 8.92
N LEU A 201 -3.43 12.73 8.48
CA LEU A 201 -2.74 12.81 7.18
C LEU A 201 -3.73 12.80 6.00
N ALA A 202 -4.80 11.99 6.08
CA ALA A 202 -5.87 12.00 5.09
C ALA A 202 -6.59 13.36 5.04
N THR A 203 -6.81 13.99 6.19
CA THR A 203 -7.36 15.36 6.28
C THR A 203 -6.42 16.37 5.62
N VAL A 204 -5.10 16.28 5.84
CA VAL A 204 -4.12 17.12 5.15
C VAL A 204 -4.21 16.94 3.63
N SER A 205 -4.40 15.71 3.15
CA SER A 205 -4.60 15.44 1.73
C SER A 205 -5.89 16.10 1.19
N LEU A 206 -7.02 15.93 1.89
CA LEU A 206 -8.30 16.53 1.53
C LEU A 206 -8.22 18.07 1.51
N VAL A 207 -7.58 18.68 2.52
CA VAL A 207 -7.37 20.13 2.58
C VAL A 207 -6.45 20.59 1.45
N SER A 208 -5.37 19.87 1.18
CA SER A 208 -4.46 20.19 0.08
C SER A 208 -5.17 20.09 -1.27
N PHE A 209 -6.05 19.11 -1.44
CA PHE A 209 -6.92 19.01 -2.60
C PHE A 209 -7.86 20.20 -2.70
N SER A 210 -8.53 20.59 -1.62
CA SER A 210 -9.41 21.76 -1.62
C SER A 210 -8.66 23.06 -1.94
N LEU A 211 -7.38 23.13 -1.60
CA LEU A 211 -6.52 24.27 -1.93
C LEU A 211 -6.04 24.28 -3.39
N ILE A 212 -5.91 23.14 -4.01
CA ILE A 212 -5.47 22.99 -5.40
C ILE A 212 -6.65 22.71 -6.31
N ASP A 213 -7.70 22.13 -5.73
CA ASP A 213 -8.78 21.48 -6.43
C ASP A 213 -8.26 20.31 -7.28
N ASN A 214 -7.48 19.29 -6.66
CA ASN A 214 -7.10 18.04 -7.34
C ASN A 214 -5.88 17.18 -7.00
N LEU A 215 -5.85 15.79 -6.97
CA LEU A 215 -4.92 14.75 -7.50
C LEU A 215 -4.59 13.42 -6.76
N SER A 216 -4.06 12.27 -7.16
CA SER A 216 -4.04 10.87 -6.64
C SER A 216 -2.86 9.87 -6.75
N CYS A 217 -2.66 8.67 -6.32
CA CYS A 217 -2.79 7.23 -6.16
C CYS A 217 -1.58 6.19 -6.10
N PHE A 218 -1.63 5.03 -5.37
CA PHE A 218 -1.27 3.59 -5.50
C PHE A 218 -0.36 2.78 -4.57
N LEU A 219 -0.67 1.48 -4.09
CA LEU A 219 0.01 0.21 -4.00
C LEU A 219 -0.21 -0.95 -3.03
N SER A 220 0.41 -2.20 -3.10
CA SER A 220 0.18 -3.44 -2.35
C SER A 220 1.28 -4.54 -2.25
N GLU A 221 1.23 -5.46 -1.26
CA GLU A 221 1.64 -6.88 -0.97
C GLU A 221 3.09 -7.35 -0.76
N ARG A 222 3.45 -7.90 0.49
CA ARG A 222 4.80 -8.39 0.81
C ARG A 222 4.95 -9.48 1.89
N SER A 223 3.87 -10.15 2.33
CA SER A 223 3.93 -10.93 3.59
C SER A 223 4.75 -12.23 3.57
N TYR A 224 4.51 -13.14 2.64
CA TYR A 224 5.03 -14.51 2.73
C TYR A 224 6.52 -14.71 2.47
N SER A 225 7.17 -13.83 1.70
CA SER A 225 8.62 -13.96 1.40
C SER A 225 9.52 -13.60 2.58
N CYS A 226 9.04 -12.75 3.50
CA CYS A 226 9.85 -12.23 4.61
C CYS A 226 9.57 -12.94 5.95
N MET A 227 8.38 -13.54 6.14
CA MET A 227 8.00 -14.22 7.38
C MET A 227 8.99 -15.28 7.88
N PRO A 228 9.55 -16.17 7.03
CA PRO A 228 10.49 -17.20 7.50
C PRO A 228 11.77 -16.64 8.13
N TYR A 229 12.10 -15.39 7.87
CA TYR A 229 13.30 -14.70 8.41
C TYR A 229 13.01 -13.92 9.71
N GLY A 230 11.75 -13.92 10.19
CA GLY A 230 11.29 -13.26 11.40
C GLY A 230 10.51 -11.98 11.15
N THR A 231 9.72 -11.58 12.15
CA THR A 231 8.83 -10.39 12.09
C THR A 231 9.59 -9.09 11.88
N SER A 232 10.79 -8.95 12.45
CA SER A 232 11.66 -7.77 12.26
C SER A 232 12.11 -7.62 10.81
N VAL A 233 12.43 -8.71 10.12
CA VAL A 233 12.82 -8.69 8.69
C VAL A 233 11.63 -8.34 7.80
N TYR A 234 10.44 -8.87 8.11
CA TYR A 234 9.21 -8.48 7.45
C TYR A 234 8.95 -6.98 7.58
N HIS A 235 9.02 -6.45 8.80
CA HIS A 235 8.80 -5.03 9.06
C HIS A 235 9.80 -4.15 8.32
N LEU A 236 11.08 -4.50 8.31
CA LEU A 236 12.12 -3.81 7.55
C LEU A 236 11.86 -3.85 6.04
N ALA A 237 11.48 -4.99 5.48
CA ALA A 237 11.20 -5.13 4.05
C ALA A 237 10.00 -4.28 3.63
N VAL A 238 8.92 -4.27 4.42
CA VAL A 238 7.74 -3.43 4.17
C VAL A 238 8.12 -1.94 4.26
N THR A 239 8.80 -1.55 5.32
CA THR A 239 9.16 -0.15 5.59
C THR A 239 10.13 0.39 4.54
N LEU A 240 11.29 -0.25 4.35
CA LEU A 240 12.32 0.21 3.42
C LEU A 240 11.84 0.13 1.96
N GLY A 241 11.07 -0.90 1.61
CA GLY A 241 10.49 -1.00 0.29
C GLY A 241 9.43 0.09 0.02
N SER A 242 8.64 0.49 1.03
CA SER A 242 7.72 1.63 0.92
C SER A 242 8.48 2.95 0.80
N MET A 243 9.61 3.09 1.50
CA MET A 243 10.52 4.24 1.38
C MET A 243 11.20 4.32 0.00
N ALA A 244 11.44 3.18 -0.66
CA ALA A 244 12.04 3.15 -1.99
C ALA A 244 11.15 3.82 -3.05
N ASN A 245 9.82 3.82 -2.88
CA ASN A 245 8.88 4.42 -3.81
C ASN A 245 9.07 5.95 -3.94
N PRO A 246 8.95 6.78 -2.89
CA PRO A 246 9.17 8.22 -3.02
C PRO A 246 10.60 8.57 -3.43
N VAL A 247 11.60 7.82 -2.99
CA VAL A 247 12.99 8.02 -3.39
C VAL A 247 13.17 7.79 -4.89
N ALA A 248 12.59 6.73 -5.45
CA ALA A 248 12.63 6.45 -6.87
C ALA A 248 11.89 7.50 -7.71
N CYS A 249 10.75 8.01 -7.22
CA CYS A 249 10.02 9.10 -7.86
C CYS A 249 10.81 10.42 -7.81
N LEU A 250 11.44 10.74 -6.68
CA LEU A 250 12.34 11.90 -6.57
C LEU A 250 13.53 11.78 -7.52
N ALA A 251 14.19 10.63 -7.58
CA ALA A 251 15.27 10.39 -8.52
C ALA A 251 14.83 10.68 -9.96
N GLY A 252 13.61 10.30 -10.32
CA GLY A 252 13.05 10.58 -11.65
C GLY A 252 12.78 12.06 -11.95
N VAL A 253 12.67 12.94 -10.93
CA VAL A 253 12.58 14.40 -11.12
C VAL A 253 13.92 14.97 -11.58
N TRP A 254 15.03 14.39 -11.13
CA TRP A 254 16.39 14.90 -11.35
C TRP A 254 17.09 14.18 -12.51
N LEU A 255 16.75 12.91 -12.73
CA LEU A 255 17.31 12.13 -13.82
C LEU A 255 16.61 12.44 -15.15
N LYS A 256 17.38 12.41 -16.24
CA LYS A 256 16.85 12.59 -17.59
C LYS A 256 15.95 11.40 -17.99
N PRO A 257 14.95 11.62 -18.87
CA PRO A 257 14.12 10.56 -19.41
C PRO A 257 14.95 9.39 -19.97
N VAL A 258 14.69 8.20 -19.47
CA VAL A 258 15.37 6.98 -19.89
C VAL A 258 14.75 6.48 -21.20
N ARG A 259 15.58 6.02 -22.14
CA ARG A 259 15.10 5.38 -23.38
C ARG A 259 14.30 4.12 -23.06
N SER A 260 13.25 3.83 -23.84
CA SER A 260 12.38 2.67 -23.64
C SER A 260 13.14 1.34 -23.53
N ARG A 261 14.21 1.16 -24.32
CA ARG A 261 15.07 -0.04 -24.25
C ARG A 261 15.77 -0.18 -22.91
N VAL A 262 16.27 0.93 -22.35
CA VAL A 262 16.96 0.93 -21.05
C VAL A 262 15.96 0.68 -19.93
N LEU A 263 14.77 1.26 -20.02
CA LEU A 263 13.70 0.98 -19.06
C LEU A 263 13.27 -0.49 -19.10
N ALA A 264 13.11 -1.07 -20.30
CA ALA A 264 12.82 -2.49 -20.45
C ALA A 264 13.93 -3.37 -19.83
N ALA A 265 15.19 -3.04 -20.07
CA ALA A 265 16.32 -3.76 -19.48
C ALA A 265 16.32 -3.67 -17.94
N MET A 266 16.02 -2.49 -17.37
CA MET A 266 15.88 -2.32 -15.91
C MET A 266 14.75 -3.16 -15.33
N LEU A 267 13.59 -3.18 -16.00
CA LEU A 267 12.44 -3.99 -15.58
C LEU A 267 12.76 -5.49 -15.69
N CYS A 268 13.44 -5.93 -16.75
CA CYS A 268 13.92 -7.31 -16.87
C CYS A 268 14.93 -7.67 -15.77
N ALA A 269 15.86 -6.78 -15.45
CA ALA A 269 16.81 -7.00 -14.36
C ALA A 269 16.12 -7.12 -13.00
N ALA A 270 15.00 -6.41 -12.79
CA ALA A 270 14.21 -6.51 -11.56
C ALA A 270 13.48 -7.86 -11.40
N LEU A 271 13.39 -8.67 -12.45
CA LEU A 271 12.87 -10.05 -12.35
C LEU A 271 13.78 -10.94 -11.52
N ILE A 272 15.08 -10.69 -11.48
CA ILE A 272 16.04 -11.50 -10.70
C ILE A 272 15.71 -11.44 -9.19
N PRO A 273 15.68 -10.27 -8.54
CA PRO A 273 15.29 -10.18 -7.14
C PRO A 273 13.82 -10.57 -6.92
N LEU A 274 12.94 -10.39 -7.89
CA LEU A 274 11.54 -10.85 -7.80
C LEU A 274 11.46 -12.38 -7.76
N CYS A 275 12.21 -13.09 -8.61
CA CYS A 275 12.29 -14.54 -8.58
C CYS A 275 12.84 -15.05 -7.23
N TYR A 276 13.82 -14.35 -6.65
CA TYR A 276 14.33 -14.69 -5.32
C TYR A 276 13.22 -14.54 -4.25
N ILE A 277 12.46 -13.45 -4.26
CA ILE A 277 11.33 -13.22 -3.35
C ILE A 277 10.29 -14.35 -3.48
N ILE A 278 9.91 -14.71 -4.70
CA ILE A 278 8.95 -15.80 -4.96
C ILE A 278 9.51 -17.14 -4.45
N SER A 279 10.79 -17.43 -4.73
CA SER A 279 11.43 -18.65 -4.26
C SER A 279 11.43 -18.76 -2.73
N THR A 280 11.73 -17.68 -2.01
CA THR A 280 11.72 -17.67 -0.54
C THR A 280 10.31 -17.84 0.01
N ALA A 281 9.28 -17.34 -0.67
CA ALA A 281 7.88 -17.53 -0.28
C ALA A 281 7.42 -18.97 -0.49
N LEU A 282 7.76 -19.60 -1.62
CA LEU A 282 7.39 -20.99 -1.95
C LEU A 282 8.13 -22.02 -1.09
N LEU A 283 9.35 -21.71 -0.63
CA LEU A 283 10.15 -22.57 0.23
C LEU A 283 9.92 -22.33 1.73
N SER A 284 8.91 -21.53 2.09
CA SER A 284 8.49 -21.37 3.49
C SER A 284 8.03 -22.74 4.07
N PRO A 285 8.39 -23.10 5.34
CA PRO A 285 9.03 -22.30 6.38
C PRO A 285 10.56 -22.34 6.42
N SER A 286 11.23 -23.06 5.53
CA SER A 286 12.69 -23.25 5.54
C SER A 286 13.37 -22.79 4.24
N PRO A 287 13.32 -21.48 3.89
CA PRO A 287 13.99 -20.96 2.72
C PRO A 287 15.52 -21.02 2.87
N PRO A 288 16.28 -20.98 1.75
CA PRO A 288 17.73 -20.94 1.80
C PRO A 288 18.23 -19.73 2.57
N LEU A 289 19.35 -19.89 3.30
CA LEU A 289 19.98 -18.85 4.13
C LEU A 289 19.10 -18.31 5.29
N ARG A 290 18.07 -19.04 5.73
CA ARG A 290 17.19 -18.62 6.83
C ARG A 290 17.95 -18.29 8.11
N ALA A 291 18.95 -19.07 8.48
CA ALA A 291 19.73 -18.91 9.71
C ALA A 291 20.80 -17.80 9.59
N GLU A 292 21.13 -17.36 8.39
CA GLU A 292 22.21 -16.43 8.15
C GLU A 292 21.72 -14.98 8.06
N THR A 293 22.54 -14.03 8.54
CA THR A 293 22.28 -12.60 8.36
C THR A 293 22.26 -12.20 6.88
N SER A 294 23.05 -12.87 6.04
CA SER A 294 23.08 -12.70 4.59
C SER A 294 21.71 -12.90 3.95
N GLY A 295 20.96 -13.94 4.33
CA GLY A 295 19.63 -14.19 3.81
C GLY A 295 18.62 -13.11 4.21
N ARG A 296 18.68 -12.64 5.46
CA ARG A 296 17.85 -11.53 5.95
C ARG A 296 18.09 -10.25 5.16
N VAL A 297 19.35 -9.89 4.96
CA VAL A 297 19.72 -8.71 4.18
C VAL A 297 19.29 -8.85 2.72
N LEU A 298 19.51 -10.02 2.13
CA LEU A 298 19.21 -10.26 0.72
C LEU A 298 17.71 -10.16 0.42
N VAL A 299 16.83 -10.67 1.29
CA VAL A 299 15.38 -10.57 1.08
C VAL A 299 14.89 -9.12 1.21
N VAL A 300 15.42 -8.36 2.18
CA VAL A 300 15.09 -6.94 2.35
C VAL A 300 15.55 -6.12 1.14
N LEU A 301 16.81 -6.31 0.72
CA LEU A 301 17.35 -5.63 -0.47
C LEU A 301 16.58 -5.98 -1.74
N SER A 302 16.17 -7.23 -1.91
CA SER A 302 15.36 -7.65 -3.05
C SER A 302 14.01 -6.90 -3.09
N TRP A 303 13.33 -6.75 -1.95
CA TRP A 303 12.10 -5.96 -1.86
C TRP A 303 12.34 -4.48 -2.17
N VAL A 304 13.38 -3.87 -1.63
CA VAL A 304 13.73 -2.46 -1.87
C VAL A 304 14.03 -2.23 -3.36
N LEU A 305 14.82 -3.11 -3.99
CA LEU A 305 15.16 -3.00 -5.41
C LEU A 305 13.93 -3.16 -6.31
N VAL A 306 13.11 -4.19 -6.09
CA VAL A 306 11.89 -4.41 -6.88
C VAL A 306 10.97 -3.20 -6.77
N CYS A 307 10.70 -2.72 -5.55
CA CYS A 307 9.83 -1.58 -5.34
C CYS A 307 10.38 -0.28 -5.94
N GLY A 308 11.68 -0.04 -5.80
CA GLY A 308 12.32 1.14 -6.37
C GLY A 308 12.27 1.16 -7.90
N VAL A 309 12.65 0.04 -8.54
CA VAL A 309 12.65 -0.08 -10.01
C VAL A 309 11.23 0.00 -10.58
N LEU A 310 10.26 -0.69 -9.97
CA LEU A 310 8.87 -0.64 -10.42
C LEU A 310 8.28 0.77 -10.27
N SER A 311 8.56 1.45 -9.16
CA SER A 311 8.09 2.82 -8.92
C SER A 311 8.69 3.81 -9.92
N TYR A 312 10.00 3.69 -10.19
CA TYR A 312 10.67 4.50 -11.20
C TYR A 312 10.10 4.23 -12.61
N GLY A 313 9.90 2.95 -12.96
CA GLY A 313 9.30 2.54 -14.23
C GLY A 313 7.89 3.08 -14.41
N ARG A 314 7.05 2.98 -13.36
CA ARG A 314 5.70 3.50 -13.34
C ARG A 314 5.65 5.00 -13.63
N MET A 315 6.53 5.78 -13.03
CA MET A 315 6.62 7.22 -13.27
C MET A 315 6.86 7.54 -14.77
N TRP A 316 7.76 6.81 -15.43
CA TRP A 316 8.02 7.00 -16.87
C TRP A 316 6.88 6.54 -17.77
N VAL A 317 6.20 5.44 -17.41
CA VAL A 317 5.01 4.96 -18.14
C VAL A 317 3.90 6.00 -18.05
N TYR A 318 3.64 6.57 -16.88
CA TYR A 318 2.65 7.65 -16.74
C TYR A 318 3.08 8.92 -17.51
N GLY A 319 4.37 9.27 -17.49
CA GLY A 319 4.90 10.37 -18.30
C GLY A 319 4.67 10.19 -19.82
N TRP A 320 4.73 8.96 -20.30
CA TRP A 320 4.40 8.63 -21.70
C TRP A 320 2.89 8.62 -21.95
N ALA A 321 2.10 8.02 -21.05
CA ALA A 321 0.64 7.95 -21.14
C ALA A 321 0.01 9.35 -21.21
N ARG A 322 0.62 10.33 -20.52
CA ARG A 322 0.20 11.73 -20.53
C ARG A 322 0.21 12.35 -21.94
N ARG A 323 1.11 11.90 -22.84
CA ARG A 323 1.14 12.37 -24.24
C ARG A 323 -0.15 12.01 -25.01
N GLY A 324 -0.86 10.94 -24.60
CA GLY A 324 -2.19 10.56 -25.09
C GLY A 324 -3.36 11.32 -24.43
N GLY A 325 -3.04 12.36 -23.63
CA GLY A 325 -4.06 13.18 -22.95
C GLY A 325 -4.84 12.42 -21.88
N ALA A 326 -6.08 12.84 -21.62
CA ALA A 326 -6.94 12.22 -20.62
C ALA A 326 -7.23 10.74 -20.88
N THR A 327 -7.38 10.37 -22.13
CA THR A 327 -7.68 8.98 -22.54
C THR A 327 -6.49 8.08 -22.24
N GLY A 328 -5.26 8.51 -22.61
CA GLY A 328 -4.04 7.77 -22.30
C GLY A 328 -3.83 7.60 -20.79
N MET A 329 -4.07 8.64 -20.00
CA MET A 329 -3.94 8.59 -18.54
C MET A 329 -4.98 7.67 -17.90
N ARG A 330 -6.25 7.72 -18.35
CA ARG A 330 -7.30 6.81 -17.86
C ARG A 330 -6.99 5.36 -18.22
N ALA A 331 -6.55 5.10 -19.45
CA ALA A 331 -6.18 3.76 -19.89
C ALA A 331 -5.02 3.20 -19.06
N CYS A 332 -4.00 4.02 -18.79
CA CYS A 332 -2.88 3.62 -17.95
C CYS A 332 -3.33 3.31 -16.51
N GLY A 333 -4.16 4.17 -15.91
CA GLY A 333 -4.73 3.95 -14.58
C GLY A 333 -5.58 2.67 -14.53
N ALA A 334 -6.46 2.47 -15.51
CA ALA A 334 -7.31 1.28 -15.59
C ALA A 334 -6.46 -0.01 -15.75
N ALA A 335 -5.43 0.02 -16.60
CA ALA A 335 -4.53 -1.12 -16.78
C ALA A 335 -3.77 -1.45 -15.48
N THR A 336 -3.36 -0.43 -14.72
CA THR A 336 -2.69 -0.62 -13.42
C THR A 336 -3.64 -1.29 -12.42
N GLN A 337 -4.91 -0.83 -12.33
CA GLN A 337 -5.90 -1.43 -11.42
C GLN A 337 -6.27 -2.85 -11.83
N LEU A 338 -6.45 -3.10 -13.12
CA LEU A 338 -6.73 -4.44 -13.62
C LEU A 338 -5.60 -5.41 -13.29
N GLY A 339 -4.35 -4.97 -13.50
CA GLY A 339 -3.17 -5.76 -13.15
C GLY A 339 -3.09 -6.06 -11.65
N SER A 340 -3.36 -5.06 -10.80
CA SER A 340 -3.44 -5.25 -9.34
C SER A 340 -4.55 -6.23 -8.96
N ALA A 341 -5.76 -6.05 -9.50
CA ALA A 341 -6.90 -6.92 -9.20
C ALA A 341 -6.64 -8.38 -9.61
N VAL A 342 -6.12 -8.61 -10.81
CA VAL A 342 -5.78 -9.96 -11.29
C VAL A 342 -4.68 -10.59 -10.44
N GLY A 343 -3.60 -9.83 -10.15
CA GLY A 343 -2.50 -10.32 -9.33
C GLY A 343 -2.94 -10.67 -7.91
N SER A 344 -3.70 -9.79 -7.26
CA SER A 344 -4.20 -10.01 -5.91
C SER A 344 -5.18 -11.18 -5.83
N LEU A 345 -6.08 -11.32 -6.82
CA LEU A 345 -7.00 -12.44 -6.87
C LEU A 345 -6.27 -13.78 -7.06
N ALA A 346 -5.27 -13.80 -7.94
CA ALA A 346 -4.44 -14.98 -8.15
C ALA A 346 -3.70 -15.38 -6.86
N LEU A 347 -3.08 -14.41 -6.18
CA LEU A 347 -2.41 -14.65 -4.89
C LEU A 347 -3.39 -15.07 -3.80
N PHE A 348 -4.58 -14.45 -3.72
CA PHE A 348 -5.63 -14.86 -2.78
C PHE A 348 -6.01 -16.34 -2.95
N VAL A 349 -6.23 -16.77 -4.20
CA VAL A 349 -6.56 -18.17 -4.52
C VAL A 349 -5.38 -19.09 -4.15
N LEU A 350 -4.16 -18.72 -4.51
CA LEU A 350 -2.97 -19.50 -4.20
C LEU A 350 -2.74 -19.65 -2.69
N VAL A 351 -2.93 -18.57 -1.92
CA VAL A 351 -2.68 -18.57 -0.47
C VAL A 351 -3.76 -19.34 0.29
N ASN A 352 -5.04 -19.19 -0.08
CA ASN A 352 -6.14 -19.74 0.72
C ASN A 352 -6.62 -21.13 0.26
N TYR A 353 -6.37 -21.49 -1.00
CA TYR A 353 -6.87 -22.75 -1.58
C TYR A 353 -5.76 -23.70 -2.04
N SER A 354 -4.48 -23.35 -1.83
CA SER A 354 -3.36 -24.24 -2.09
C SER A 354 -2.52 -24.45 -0.83
N SER A 355 -1.81 -25.58 -0.76
CA SER A 355 -0.84 -25.88 0.29
C SER A 355 0.58 -25.36 -0.01
N LEU A 356 0.71 -24.42 -0.96
CA LEU A 356 2.01 -23.90 -1.40
C LEU A 356 2.70 -23.01 -0.37
N PHE A 357 1.91 -22.34 0.49
CA PHE A 357 2.44 -21.45 1.52
C PHE A 357 2.17 -22.00 2.90
N THR A 358 3.24 -22.32 3.63
CA THR A 358 3.16 -22.79 5.03
C THR A 358 3.70 -21.71 5.97
N GLN A 359 3.03 -21.56 7.11
CA GLN A 359 3.46 -20.59 8.12
C GLN A 359 4.50 -21.24 9.06
N PRO A 360 5.58 -20.53 9.42
CA PRO A 360 6.50 -20.99 10.45
C PRO A 360 5.83 -20.93 11.83
N GLU A 361 6.01 -21.97 12.64
CA GLU A 361 5.62 -21.93 14.05
C GLU A 361 6.47 -20.90 14.81
N LEU A 362 5.82 -20.02 15.54
CA LEU A 362 6.48 -18.96 16.31
C LEU A 362 7.17 -19.50 17.55
N CYS A 363 6.49 -20.42 18.24
CA CYS A 363 7.01 -21.09 19.42
C CYS A 363 6.82 -22.62 19.24
N PRO A 364 7.84 -23.37 18.77
CA PRO A 364 7.74 -24.82 18.68
C PRO A 364 7.57 -25.42 20.08
N ALA A 365 6.67 -26.40 20.20
CA ALA A 365 6.56 -27.19 21.42
C ALA A 365 7.89 -27.90 21.66
N THR A 366 8.48 -27.73 22.83
CA THR A 366 9.72 -28.40 23.29
C THR A 366 9.47 -29.83 23.67
#